data_5ae4758a6e2e76b371490903e4e93c34
#
_entry.id   5ae4758a6e2e76b371490903e4e93c34
#
_cell.length_a   1.000
_cell.length_b   1.000
_cell.length_c   1.000
_cell.angle_alpha   90.00
_cell.angle_beta   90.00
_cell.angle_gamma   90.00
#
_symmetry.space_group_name_H-M   'P 1'
#
loop_
_entity.id
_entity.type
_entity.pdbx_description
1 polymer ?
#
loop_
_entity_poly.entity_id
_entity_poly.type
_entity_poly.pdbx_seq_one_letter_code
_entity_poly.pdbx_strand_id
1 'polypeptide(L)'
;SLWREAGLNGRNVRCGWAFGLSFVILLGLLSLFKFSSAAAIQPNSGWYFFCGAVWGLSLVLPGLSSSSILIFMGLYEPMTAGIGSIATWGKDVFAFWMGKGGAFPSLAQIQWGCILPLLCGILLTALLTARFVNHLLETHYALVYHVILGVVCASTLMIVPLHYDSVAQGIACAACALAGFAAAMAL
;
A
#
# COMPACT_ATOMS: atom_id res chain seq x y z
N SER A 1 3.82 -12.62 17.72
CA SER A 1 4.10 -11.22 17.36
C SER A 1 5.44 -11.12 16.63
N LEU A 2 5.54 -10.24 15.64
CA LEU A 2 6.72 -10.04 14.77
C LEU A 2 8.04 -9.89 15.58
N TRP A 3 7.98 -9.20 16.72
CA TRP A 3 9.13 -9.02 17.59
C TRP A 3 9.64 -10.31 18.22
N ARG A 4 8.73 -11.23 18.53
CA ARG A 4 9.05 -12.55 19.09
C ARG A 4 9.64 -13.47 18.02
N GLU A 5 9.08 -13.44 16.81
CA GLU A 5 9.59 -14.18 15.65
C GLU A 5 10.99 -13.71 15.23
N ALA A 6 11.23 -12.40 15.24
CA ALA A 6 12.55 -11.82 14.96
C ALA A 6 13.64 -12.27 15.95
N GLY A 7 13.24 -12.71 17.18
CA GLY A 7 14.15 -13.19 18.22
C GLY A 7 14.52 -14.68 18.15
N LEU A 8 13.74 -15.50 17.42
CA LEU A 8 13.86 -16.95 17.43
C LEU A 8 15.18 -17.50 16.87
N ASN A 9 15.82 -16.79 15.95
CA ASN A 9 17.05 -17.22 15.25
C ASN A 9 18.30 -16.43 15.62
N GLY A 10 18.34 -15.82 16.81
CA GLY A 10 19.51 -15.11 17.33
C GLY A 10 19.61 -13.65 16.85
N ARG A 11 19.75 -12.75 17.79
CA ARG A 11 20.00 -11.31 17.53
C ARG A 11 21.47 -11.09 17.20
N ASN A 12 21.77 -10.90 15.92
CA ASN A 12 23.09 -10.46 15.47
C ASN A 12 23.13 -8.95 15.26
N VAL A 13 24.27 -8.34 15.41
CA VAL A 13 24.51 -6.91 15.12
C VAL A 13 24.05 -6.55 13.69
N ARG A 14 24.18 -7.47 12.75
CA ARG A 14 23.69 -7.34 11.36
C ARG A 14 22.17 -7.13 11.28
N CYS A 15 21.40 -7.76 12.15
CA CYS A 15 19.94 -7.61 12.22
C CYS A 15 19.54 -6.21 12.72
N GLY A 16 20.29 -5.66 13.70
CA GLY A 16 20.11 -4.29 14.16
C GLY A 16 20.38 -3.25 13.06
N TRP A 17 21.44 -3.46 12.29
CA TRP A 17 21.75 -2.61 11.12
C TRP A 17 20.67 -2.73 10.03
N ALA A 18 20.17 -3.92 9.75
CA ALA A 18 19.11 -4.13 8.77
C ALA A 18 17.82 -3.41 9.17
N PHE A 19 17.43 -3.48 10.46
CA PHE A 19 16.30 -2.73 11.00
C PHE A 19 16.52 -1.21 10.86
N GLY A 20 17.65 -0.68 11.34
CA GLY A 20 17.95 0.75 11.30
C GLY A 20 18.02 1.29 9.88
N LEU A 21 18.65 0.56 8.97
CA LEU A 21 18.79 0.96 7.57
C LEU A 21 17.43 0.99 6.86
N SER A 22 16.61 -0.05 6.99
CA SER A 22 15.28 -0.11 6.40
C SER A 22 14.37 0.99 6.96
N PHE A 23 14.44 1.25 8.27
CA PHE A 23 13.69 2.32 8.92
C PHE A 23 14.07 3.70 8.37
N VAL A 24 15.37 4.01 8.31
CA VAL A 24 15.87 5.33 7.85
C VAL A 24 15.61 5.53 6.35
N ILE A 25 15.83 4.50 5.52
CA ILE A 25 15.57 4.58 4.07
C ILE A 25 14.09 4.84 3.81
N LEU A 26 13.19 4.08 4.44
CA LEU A 26 11.77 4.24 4.20
C LEU A 26 11.25 5.57 4.74
N LEU A 27 11.69 5.97 5.93
CA LEU A 27 11.28 7.24 6.53
C LEU A 27 11.80 8.43 5.70
N GLY A 28 13.04 8.35 5.21
CA GLY A 28 13.61 9.34 4.29
C GLY A 28 12.84 9.42 2.97
N LEU A 29 12.52 8.26 2.36
CA LEU A 29 11.76 8.18 1.13
C LEU A 29 10.35 8.80 1.29
N LEU A 30 9.64 8.41 2.35
CA LEU A 30 8.29 8.92 2.63
C LEU A 30 8.30 10.42 2.96
N SER A 31 9.33 10.92 3.67
CA SER A 31 9.45 12.36 3.96
C SER A 31 9.76 13.16 2.69
N LEU A 32 10.65 12.66 1.83
CA LEU A 32 10.91 13.28 0.53
C LEU A 32 9.61 13.39 -0.30
N PHE A 33 8.82 12.33 -0.33
CA PHE A 33 7.52 12.35 -1.00
C PHE A 33 6.53 13.35 -0.38
N LYS A 34 6.54 13.55 0.91
CA LYS A 34 5.65 14.51 1.60
C LYS A 34 6.00 15.97 1.30
N PHE A 35 7.26 16.28 1.03
CA PHE A 35 7.75 17.65 0.81
C PHE A 35 7.91 18.06 -0.64
N SER A 36 7.84 17.15 -1.60
CA SER A 36 7.97 17.43 -3.03
C SER A 36 6.61 17.65 -3.66
N SER A 37 6.45 18.74 -4.43
CA SER A 37 5.26 18.98 -5.24
C SER A 37 5.32 18.14 -6.51
N ALA A 38 4.34 17.27 -6.73
CA ALA A 38 4.30 16.45 -7.92
C ALA A 38 3.92 17.25 -9.16
N ALA A 39 4.72 17.15 -10.20
CA ALA A 39 4.28 17.53 -11.54
C ALA A 39 3.24 16.51 -12.01
N ALA A 40 2.08 16.96 -12.49
CA ALA A 40 1.05 16.08 -13.02
C ALA A 40 1.58 15.29 -14.22
N ILE A 41 1.81 14.00 -14.04
CA ILE A 41 2.27 13.11 -15.10
C ILE A 41 1.05 12.75 -15.95
N GLN A 42 1.16 12.89 -17.26
CA GLN A 42 0.12 12.43 -18.18
C GLN A 42 0.11 10.88 -18.21
N PRO A 43 -0.96 10.23 -17.76
CA PRO A 43 -0.99 8.77 -17.66
C PRO A 43 -1.10 8.13 -19.04
N ASN A 44 -0.23 7.18 -19.29
CA ASN A 44 -0.30 6.26 -20.43
C ASN A 44 -0.33 4.81 -19.93
N SER A 45 -0.46 3.84 -20.81
CA SER A 45 -0.50 2.42 -20.44
C SER A 45 0.73 1.96 -19.63
N GLY A 46 1.91 2.53 -19.89
CA GLY A 46 3.13 2.25 -19.13
C GLY A 46 3.05 2.76 -17.68
N TRP A 47 2.46 3.94 -17.49
CA TRP A 47 2.24 4.49 -16.15
C TRP A 47 1.19 3.70 -15.36
N TYR A 48 0.13 3.21 -16.00
CA TYR A 48 -0.83 2.32 -15.34
C TYR A 48 -0.22 0.98 -14.95
N PHE A 49 0.67 0.43 -15.80
CA PHE A 49 1.46 -0.75 -15.41
C PHE A 49 2.34 -0.47 -14.18
N PHE A 50 3.01 0.68 -14.14
CA PHE A 50 3.81 1.11 -12.99
C PHE A 50 2.94 1.27 -11.72
N CYS A 51 1.75 1.87 -11.83
CA CYS A 51 0.79 1.94 -10.72
C CYS A 51 0.45 0.56 -10.18
N GLY A 52 0.19 -0.39 -11.10
CA GLY A 52 -0.04 -1.79 -10.75
C GLY A 52 1.16 -2.42 -10.05
N ALA A 53 2.37 -2.15 -10.53
CA ALA A 53 3.60 -2.64 -9.92
C ALA A 53 3.78 -2.13 -8.48
N VAL A 54 3.56 -0.84 -8.24
CA VAL A 54 3.61 -0.24 -6.89
C VAL A 54 2.54 -0.85 -5.97
N TRP A 55 1.33 -1.10 -6.48
CA TRP A 55 0.29 -1.79 -5.73
C TRP A 55 0.65 -3.24 -5.42
N GLY A 56 1.14 -3.98 -6.41
CA GLY A 56 1.61 -5.36 -6.23
C GLY A 56 2.70 -5.48 -5.17
N LEU A 57 3.62 -4.50 -5.14
CA LEU A 57 4.67 -4.43 -4.12
C LEU A 57 4.10 -4.25 -2.71
N SER A 58 3.10 -3.39 -2.54
CA SER A 58 2.47 -3.15 -1.23
C SER A 58 1.61 -4.30 -0.74
N LEU A 59 1.14 -5.18 -1.61
CA LEU A 59 0.45 -6.41 -1.19
C LEU A 59 1.39 -7.39 -0.48
N VAL A 60 2.67 -7.39 -0.85
CA VAL A 60 3.68 -8.32 -0.31
C VAL A 60 4.47 -7.68 0.83
N LEU A 61 4.77 -6.39 0.73
CA LEU A 61 5.56 -5.65 1.73
C LEU A 61 4.61 -4.89 2.68
N PRO A 62 4.42 -5.36 3.92
CA PRO A 62 3.59 -4.68 4.89
C PRO A 62 4.19 -3.31 5.24
N GLY A 63 3.35 -2.29 5.33
CA GLY A 63 3.77 -0.93 5.69
C GLY A 63 4.14 -0.03 4.51
N LEU A 64 4.20 -0.54 3.28
CA LEU A 64 4.40 0.30 2.10
C LEU A 64 3.06 0.90 1.67
N SER A 65 2.90 2.21 1.82
CA SER A 65 1.69 2.92 1.37
C SER A 65 1.78 3.25 -0.12
N SER A 66 1.29 2.35 -0.98
CA SER A 66 1.25 2.58 -2.43
C SER A 66 0.43 3.81 -2.81
N SER A 67 -0.68 4.06 -2.14
CA SER A 67 -1.51 5.22 -2.39
C SER A 67 -0.75 6.53 -2.18
N SER A 68 0.06 6.63 -1.13
CA SER A 68 0.88 7.84 -0.88
C SER A 68 1.87 8.09 -2.02
N ILE A 69 2.52 7.05 -2.54
CA ILE A 69 3.45 7.16 -3.67
C ILE A 69 2.71 7.62 -4.93
N LEU A 70 1.55 7.03 -5.22
CA LEU A 70 0.76 7.35 -6.41
C LEU A 70 0.11 8.73 -6.35
N ILE A 71 -0.37 9.16 -5.17
CA ILE A 71 -0.88 10.53 -4.94
C ILE A 71 0.23 11.53 -5.21
N PHE A 72 1.42 11.25 -4.68
CA PHE A 72 2.58 12.10 -4.87
C PHE A 72 2.97 12.26 -6.35
N MET A 73 2.90 11.19 -7.13
CA MET A 73 3.16 11.22 -8.58
C MET A 73 2.00 11.78 -9.40
N GLY A 74 0.86 12.14 -8.78
CA GLY A 74 -0.33 12.60 -9.49
C GLY A 74 -1.04 11.50 -10.31
N LEU A 75 -0.68 10.23 -10.10
CA LEU A 75 -1.22 9.08 -10.83
C LEU A 75 -2.41 8.42 -10.13
N TYR A 76 -2.65 8.76 -8.87
CA TYR A 76 -3.72 8.15 -8.07
C TYR A 76 -5.12 8.48 -8.62
N GLU A 77 -5.39 9.74 -8.93
CA GLU A 77 -6.70 10.16 -9.47
C GLU A 77 -7.04 9.51 -10.82
N PRO A 78 -6.16 9.57 -11.86
CA PRO A 78 -6.48 8.93 -13.13
C PRO A 78 -6.58 7.41 -13.02
N MET A 79 -5.79 6.78 -12.15
CA MET A 79 -5.90 5.34 -11.88
C MET A 79 -7.24 4.99 -11.23
N THR A 80 -7.66 5.72 -10.19
CA THR A 80 -8.93 5.48 -9.49
C THR A 80 -10.13 5.77 -10.38
N ALA A 81 -10.06 6.79 -11.26
CA ALA A 81 -11.07 7.05 -12.28
C ALA A 81 -11.20 5.87 -13.27
N GLY A 82 -10.05 5.31 -13.70
CA GLY A 82 -10.04 4.11 -14.55
C GLY A 82 -10.70 2.90 -13.88
N ILE A 83 -10.37 2.63 -12.62
CA ILE A 83 -11.01 1.55 -11.83
C ILE A 83 -12.50 1.86 -11.60
N GLY A 84 -12.84 3.13 -11.35
CA GLY A 84 -14.20 3.61 -11.18
C GLY A 84 -15.11 3.31 -12.38
N SER A 85 -14.56 3.21 -13.58
CA SER A 85 -15.31 2.82 -14.79
C SER A 85 -15.92 1.41 -14.67
N ILE A 86 -15.29 0.49 -13.94
CA ILE A 86 -15.85 -0.83 -13.64
C ILE A 86 -17.04 -0.69 -12.68
N ALA A 87 -16.92 0.16 -11.67
CA ALA A 87 -17.97 0.37 -10.68
C ALA A 87 -19.21 1.04 -11.31
N THR A 88 -19.01 1.99 -12.24
CA THR A 88 -20.13 2.60 -12.99
C THR A 88 -20.79 1.58 -13.90
N TRP A 89 -20.02 0.80 -14.65
CA TRP A 89 -20.56 -0.29 -15.46
C TRP A 89 -21.34 -1.30 -14.60
N GLY A 90 -20.83 -1.68 -13.45
CA GLY A 90 -21.51 -2.58 -12.51
C GLY A 90 -22.85 -2.03 -11.99
N LYS A 91 -22.92 -0.72 -11.71
CA LYS A 91 -24.17 -0.04 -11.33
C LYS A 91 -25.19 -0.07 -12.47
N ASP A 92 -24.76 0.15 -13.70
CA ASP A 92 -25.64 0.13 -14.88
C ASP A 92 -26.15 -1.28 -15.16
N VAL A 93 -25.32 -2.32 -15.00
CA VAL A 93 -25.76 -3.73 -15.07
C VAL A 93 -26.79 -4.04 -14.01
N PHE A 94 -26.56 -3.58 -12.77
CA PHE A 94 -27.51 -3.79 -11.68
C PHE A 94 -28.83 -3.06 -11.91
N ALA A 95 -28.78 -1.81 -12.42
CA ALA A 95 -29.96 -1.04 -12.79
C ALA A 95 -30.75 -1.72 -13.90
N PHE A 96 -30.08 -2.29 -14.90
CA PHE A 96 -30.71 -3.10 -15.97
C PHE A 96 -31.44 -4.32 -15.37
N TRP A 97 -30.80 -5.04 -14.47
CA TRP A 97 -31.37 -6.23 -13.80
C TRP A 97 -32.58 -5.91 -12.94
N MET A 98 -32.62 -4.70 -12.35
CA MET A 98 -33.76 -4.20 -11.59
C MET A 98 -34.88 -3.64 -12.48
N GLY A 99 -34.80 -3.74 -13.80
CA GLY A 99 -35.79 -3.23 -14.75
C GLY A 99 -35.82 -1.69 -14.87
N LYS A 100 -34.82 -0.99 -14.38
CA LYS A 100 -34.70 0.47 -14.43
C LYS A 100 -33.82 0.97 -15.60
N GLY A 101 -33.23 0.06 -16.38
CA GLY A 101 -32.34 0.37 -17.49
C GLY A 101 -32.94 -0.02 -18.85
N GLY A 102 -32.71 0.81 -19.89
CA GLY A 102 -33.29 0.59 -21.22
C GLY A 102 -32.52 -0.41 -22.11
N ALA A 103 -31.22 -0.55 -21.97
CA ALA A 103 -30.37 -1.47 -22.74
C ALA A 103 -29.25 -2.03 -21.87
N PHE A 104 -28.73 -3.21 -22.21
CA PHE A 104 -27.59 -3.80 -21.50
C PHE A 104 -26.34 -2.90 -21.70
N PRO A 105 -25.67 -2.49 -20.62
CA PRO A 105 -24.52 -1.59 -20.73
C PRO A 105 -23.35 -2.25 -21.47
N SER A 106 -22.78 -1.53 -22.43
CA SER A 106 -21.68 -2.04 -23.24
C SER A 106 -20.37 -2.08 -22.44
N LEU A 107 -19.56 -3.11 -22.68
CA LEU A 107 -18.21 -3.24 -22.11
C LEU A 107 -17.25 -2.14 -22.61
N ALA A 108 -17.62 -1.37 -23.62
CA ALA A 108 -16.84 -0.23 -24.13
C ALA A 108 -16.77 0.93 -23.15
N GLN A 109 -17.65 1.00 -22.15
CA GLN A 109 -17.59 2.01 -21.08
C GLN A 109 -16.41 1.78 -20.13
N ILE A 110 -15.87 0.56 -20.09
CA ILE A 110 -14.74 0.21 -19.24
C ILE A 110 -13.43 0.68 -19.87
N GLN A 111 -12.60 1.37 -19.12
CA GLN A 111 -11.30 1.87 -19.56
C GLN A 111 -10.23 0.75 -19.58
N TRP A 112 -10.34 -0.15 -20.55
CA TRP A 112 -9.42 -1.30 -20.68
C TRP A 112 -7.95 -0.90 -20.80
N GLY A 113 -7.66 0.26 -21.40
CA GLY A 113 -6.31 0.81 -21.51
C GLY A 113 -5.66 1.17 -20.17
N CYS A 114 -6.47 1.37 -19.12
CA CYS A 114 -6.00 1.54 -17.75
C CYS A 114 -5.96 0.20 -17.00
N ILE A 115 -7.03 -0.58 -17.07
CA ILE A 115 -7.25 -1.74 -16.21
C ILE A 115 -6.31 -2.90 -16.56
N LEU A 116 -6.13 -3.21 -17.84
CA LEU A 116 -5.28 -4.33 -18.27
C LEU A 116 -3.81 -4.13 -17.87
N PRO A 117 -3.16 -2.98 -18.17
CA PRO A 117 -1.79 -2.75 -17.72
C PRO A 117 -1.64 -2.76 -16.20
N LEU A 118 -2.63 -2.18 -15.50
CA LEU A 118 -2.65 -2.14 -14.05
C LEU A 118 -2.70 -3.55 -13.43
N LEU A 119 -3.60 -4.40 -13.89
CA LEU A 119 -3.71 -5.80 -13.44
C LEU A 119 -2.44 -6.60 -13.77
N CYS A 120 -1.90 -6.45 -14.97
CA CYS A 120 -0.62 -7.08 -15.33
C CYS A 120 0.51 -6.64 -14.40
N GLY A 121 0.58 -5.35 -14.07
CA GLY A 121 1.56 -4.81 -13.13
C GLY A 121 1.41 -5.40 -11.73
N ILE A 122 0.17 -5.46 -11.21
CA ILE A 122 -0.11 -6.06 -9.89
C ILE A 122 0.31 -7.52 -9.86
N LEU A 123 -0.18 -8.33 -10.80
CA LEU A 123 0.08 -9.77 -10.81
C LEU A 123 1.56 -10.09 -10.97
N LEU A 124 2.22 -9.46 -11.94
CA LEU A 124 3.63 -9.70 -12.19
C LEU A 124 4.49 -9.32 -10.98
N THR A 125 4.28 -8.13 -10.44
CA THR A 125 5.09 -7.64 -9.32
C THR A 125 4.78 -8.41 -8.03
N ALA A 126 3.52 -8.71 -7.74
CA ALA A 126 3.16 -9.51 -6.58
C ALA A 126 3.79 -10.91 -6.62
N LEU A 127 3.74 -11.58 -7.78
CA LEU A 127 4.33 -12.92 -7.95
C LEU A 127 5.86 -12.88 -7.83
N LEU A 128 6.52 -11.93 -8.49
CA LEU A 128 7.98 -11.79 -8.41
C LEU A 128 8.44 -11.46 -7.00
N THR A 129 7.78 -10.48 -6.35
CA THR A 129 8.12 -10.07 -4.99
C THR A 129 7.82 -11.16 -3.98
N ALA A 130 6.69 -11.87 -4.09
CA ALA A 130 6.35 -12.97 -3.20
C ALA A 130 7.39 -14.12 -3.29
N ARG A 131 7.80 -14.48 -4.51
CA ARG A 131 8.86 -15.48 -4.71
C ARG A 131 10.20 -15.03 -4.11
N PHE A 132 10.57 -13.78 -4.36
CA PHE A 132 11.80 -13.19 -3.83
C PHE A 132 11.81 -13.16 -2.29
N VAL A 133 10.72 -12.67 -1.69
CA VAL A 133 10.58 -12.60 -0.22
C VAL A 133 10.57 -13.99 0.40
N ASN A 134 9.89 -14.96 -0.23
CA ASN A 134 9.88 -16.35 0.26
C ASN A 134 11.28 -16.96 0.25
N HIS A 135 12.01 -16.80 -0.85
CA HIS A 135 13.40 -17.26 -0.94
C HIS A 135 14.32 -16.58 0.09
N LEU A 136 14.12 -15.27 0.33
CA LEU A 136 14.85 -14.53 1.36
C LEU A 136 14.52 -15.03 2.78
N LEU A 137 13.25 -15.34 3.04
CA LEU A 137 12.82 -15.91 4.32
C LEU A 137 13.42 -17.28 4.57
N GLU A 138 13.54 -18.12 3.55
CA GLU A 138 14.16 -19.44 3.67
C GLU A 138 15.67 -19.35 3.98
N THR A 139 16.36 -18.37 3.38
CA THR A 139 17.82 -18.23 3.51
C THR A 139 18.28 -17.33 4.67
N HIS A 140 17.54 -16.25 4.95
CA HIS A 140 17.94 -15.19 5.90
C HIS A 140 16.78 -14.73 6.78
N TYR A 141 16.06 -15.67 7.38
CA TYR A 141 14.86 -15.44 8.18
C TYR A 141 14.96 -14.26 9.16
N ALA A 142 15.96 -14.28 10.05
CA ALA A 142 16.12 -13.26 11.09
C ALA A 142 16.36 -11.85 10.50
N LEU A 143 17.11 -11.74 9.41
CA LEU A 143 17.42 -10.46 8.77
C LEU A 143 16.17 -9.87 8.11
N VAL A 144 15.41 -10.70 7.39
CA VAL A 144 14.18 -10.27 6.70
C VAL A 144 13.14 -9.78 7.71
N TYR A 145 12.95 -10.49 8.82
CA TYR A 145 12.03 -10.06 9.87
C TYR A 145 12.41 -8.71 10.48
N HIS A 146 13.70 -8.44 10.68
CA HIS A 146 14.15 -7.14 11.18
C HIS A 146 13.94 -6.02 10.15
N VAL A 147 14.11 -6.31 8.86
CA VAL A 147 13.78 -5.36 7.77
C VAL A 147 12.28 -5.05 7.77
N ILE A 148 11.43 -6.08 7.81
CA ILE A 148 9.97 -5.90 7.87
C ILE A 148 9.56 -5.08 9.11
N LEU A 149 10.16 -5.36 10.25
CA LEU A 149 9.89 -4.62 11.48
C LEU A 149 10.28 -3.13 11.33
N GLY A 150 11.43 -2.84 10.71
CA GLY A 150 11.87 -1.48 10.41
C GLY A 150 10.90 -0.74 9.48
N VAL A 151 10.42 -1.40 8.43
CA VAL A 151 9.44 -0.87 7.49
C VAL A 151 8.12 -0.54 8.20
N VAL A 152 7.60 -1.48 9.00
CA VAL A 152 6.35 -1.30 9.75
C VAL A 152 6.48 -0.15 10.77
N CYS A 153 7.57 -0.08 11.50
CA CYS A 153 7.81 1.02 12.45
C CYS A 153 7.88 2.38 11.75
N ALA A 154 8.60 2.48 10.63
CA ALA A 154 8.72 3.72 9.87
C ALA A 154 7.37 4.19 9.33
N SER A 155 6.58 3.28 8.73
CA SER A 155 5.26 3.60 8.19
C SER A 155 4.27 4.00 9.29
N THR A 156 4.30 3.31 10.44
CA THR A 156 3.45 3.64 11.59
C THR A 156 3.78 5.03 12.13
N LEU A 157 5.06 5.36 12.25
CA LEU A 157 5.49 6.68 12.71
C LEU A 157 5.02 7.80 11.78
N MET A 158 5.01 7.54 10.46
CA MET A 158 4.59 8.52 9.45
C MET A 158 3.08 8.77 9.43
N ILE A 159 2.28 7.77 9.85
CA ILE A 159 0.81 7.87 9.94
C ILE A 159 0.38 8.68 11.16
N VAL A 160 1.19 8.72 12.23
CA VAL A 160 0.86 9.46 13.45
C VAL A 160 0.75 10.95 13.12
N PRO A 161 -0.42 11.58 13.32
CA PRO A 161 -0.59 13.01 13.10
C PRO A 161 0.20 13.79 14.15
N LEU A 162 1.12 14.66 13.72
CA LEU A 162 1.93 15.50 14.59
C LEU A 162 1.21 16.80 14.99
N HIS A 163 0.11 17.14 14.31
CA HIS A 163 -0.68 18.32 14.56
C HIS A 163 -2.11 17.91 14.91
N TYR A 164 -2.58 18.39 16.05
CA TYR A 164 -3.96 18.20 16.52
C TYR A 164 -4.62 19.57 16.60
N ASP A 165 -5.80 19.73 16.02
CA ASP A 165 -6.57 20.97 16.06
C ASP A 165 -7.19 21.23 17.44
N SER A 166 -7.35 20.18 18.26
CA SER A 166 -7.83 20.29 19.65
C SER A 166 -7.29 19.17 20.55
N VAL A 167 -7.22 19.45 21.86
CA VAL A 167 -6.83 18.47 22.87
C VAL A 167 -7.78 17.28 22.91
N ALA A 168 -9.08 17.50 22.68
CA ALA A 168 -10.10 16.44 22.61
C ALA A 168 -9.83 15.45 21.47
N GLN A 169 -9.37 15.93 20.31
CA GLN A 169 -8.99 15.09 19.17
C GLN A 169 -7.77 14.24 19.50
N GLY A 170 -6.76 14.80 20.17
CA GLY A 170 -5.58 14.05 20.62
C GLY A 170 -5.94 12.91 21.57
N ILE A 171 -6.83 13.19 22.56
CA ILE A 171 -7.31 12.18 23.51
C ILE A 171 -8.11 11.09 22.79
N ALA A 172 -8.99 11.45 21.85
CA ALA A 172 -9.76 10.49 21.07
C ALA A 172 -8.86 9.58 20.23
N CYS A 173 -7.84 10.14 19.56
CA CYS A 173 -6.86 9.36 18.80
C CYS A 173 -6.07 8.40 19.70
N ALA A 174 -5.62 8.84 20.87
CA ALA A 174 -4.92 8.00 21.82
C ALA A 174 -5.81 6.86 22.36
N ALA A 175 -7.07 7.16 22.68
CA ALA A 175 -8.04 6.17 23.13
C ALA A 175 -8.32 5.10 22.02
N CYS A 176 -8.50 5.52 20.77
CA CYS A 176 -8.68 4.60 19.65
C CYS A 176 -7.43 3.74 19.40
N ALA A 177 -6.23 4.31 19.52
CA ALA A 177 -4.98 3.56 19.38
C ALA A 177 -4.83 2.51 20.49
N LEU A 178 -5.12 2.86 21.75
CA LEU A 178 -5.10 1.91 22.86
C LEU A 178 -6.16 0.81 22.72
N ALA A 179 -7.36 1.16 22.28
CA ALA A 179 -8.43 0.18 22.04
C ALA A 179 -8.05 -0.78 20.92
N GLY A 180 -7.50 -0.28 19.81
CA GLY A 180 -6.99 -1.11 18.71
C GLY A 180 -5.85 -2.02 19.12
N PHE A 181 -4.90 -1.51 19.94
CA PHE A 181 -3.82 -2.31 20.50
C PHE A 181 -4.34 -3.41 21.42
N ALA A 182 -5.29 -3.09 22.33
CA ALA A 182 -5.90 -4.06 23.22
C ALA A 182 -6.65 -5.14 22.44
N ALA A 183 -7.41 -4.77 21.42
CA ALA A 183 -8.09 -5.72 20.54
C ALA A 183 -7.10 -6.65 19.81
N ALA A 184 -6.00 -6.11 19.32
CA ALA A 184 -4.95 -6.91 18.65
C ALA A 184 -4.19 -7.83 19.60
N MET A 185 -4.13 -7.50 20.89
CA MET A 185 -3.51 -8.39 21.91
C MET A 185 -4.46 -9.48 22.39
N ALA A 186 -5.77 -9.31 22.23
CA ALA A 186 -6.80 -10.27 22.62
C ALA A 186 -7.06 -11.34 21.53
N LEU A 187 -6.61 -11.12 20.28
CA LEU A 187 -6.67 -12.06 19.15
C LEU A 187 -5.40 -12.93 19.08
#